data_15e04be54a9c03749363fa4bc21976d3
#
_entry.id   15e04be54a9c03749363fa4bc21976d3
#
_cell.length_a   1.000
_cell.length_b   1.000
_cell.length_c   1.000
_cell.angle_alpha   90.00
_cell.angle_beta   90.00
_cell.angle_gamma   90.00
#
_symmetry.space_group_name_H-M   'P 1'
#
loop_
_entity.id
_entity.type
_entity.pdbx_description
1 polymer ?
#
loop_
_entity_poly.entity_id
_entity_poly.type
_entity_poly.pdbx_seq_one_letter_code
_entity_poly.pdbx_strand_id
1 'polypeptide(L)'
;MKGEKGFSSVHFVKGNKADFYKVLRQRVNEYFKKEKISRHANGNMVFKTICMLSLYFAPFILMLTLDLNAWWYILLWAVTGVGMAGVGLSVMHDANHGAYSKSPLVNKIIGKVLVLLGGNDANWRIQHNVLHHTYTNVNNMDEDIAPPPFILRFSPHTKRLKIHRFQHIYAYFFYGLMTIMWFVSKDYQQAKRYHEMDLVKTQGLTIRKHIFNIVFNKLIYAFVFLALPFWLSPASWYVTLLGFLLMQFICGFILGIIFQPAHVVPTSTYPLPDATGDIEADWAVSQMYNTANFAQKAKLFSWYVGGLNYQVEHHLFPNICHVHYRKLSKIVKATAEEFEIPYHSYKTFIGALKEHTKMLYDLGNKDIAPAIH
;
A
#
# COMPACT_ATOMS: atom_id res chain seq x y z
N MET A 1 -16.01 -2.51 -33.03
CA MET A 1 -14.56 -2.36 -33.22
C MET A 1 -13.88 -3.17 -32.10
N LYS A 2 -13.17 -4.24 -32.46
CA LYS A 2 -12.35 -5.02 -31.53
C LYS A 2 -11.10 -4.17 -31.29
N GLY A 3 -11.05 -3.45 -30.15
CA GLY A 3 -9.90 -2.69 -29.74
C GLY A 3 -8.70 -3.60 -29.54
N GLU A 4 -7.54 -3.11 -29.89
CA GLU A 4 -6.26 -3.76 -29.67
C GLU A 4 -6.14 -4.17 -28.20
N LYS A 5 -5.99 -5.46 -27.97
CA LYS A 5 -5.74 -6.04 -26.65
C LYS A 5 -4.25 -5.80 -26.33
N GLY A 6 -3.96 -4.71 -25.65
CA GLY A 6 -2.62 -4.42 -25.16
C GLY A 6 -2.67 -3.28 -24.14
N PHE A 7 -1.76 -3.30 -23.20
CA PHE A 7 -1.49 -2.19 -22.31
C PHE A 7 -1.04 -1.00 -23.16
N SER A 8 -1.85 0.05 -23.29
CA SER A 8 -1.38 1.32 -23.85
C SER A 8 -0.40 1.91 -22.84
N SER A 9 0.87 1.86 -23.15
CA SER A 9 1.91 2.43 -22.28
C SER A 9 1.70 3.93 -22.17
N VAL A 10 1.48 4.39 -20.92
CA VAL A 10 1.50 5.81 -20.60
C VAL A 10 2.96 6.20 -20.39
N HIS A 11 3.39 7.30 -20.98
CA HIS A 11 4.76 7.76 -20.90
C HIS A 11 4.84 9.10 -20.19
N PHE A 12 5.87 9.26 -19.35
CA PHE A 12 6.22 10.57 -18.79
C PHE A 12 7.23 11.24 -19.73
N VAL A 13 6.88 12.40 -20.24
CA VAL A 13 7.75 13.19 -21.13
C VAL A 13 8.64 14.07 -20.27
N LYS A 14 9.88 14.28 -20.68
CA LYS A 14 10.81 15.14 -19.96
C LYS A 14 10.26 16.56 -19.85
N GLY A 15 10.01 17.00 -18.62
CA GLY A 15 9.64 18.37 -18.31
C GLY A 15 10.85 19.28 -18.03
N ASN A 16 10.57 20.52 -17.68
CA ASN A 16 11.59 21.56 -17.40
C ASN A 16 12.47 21.28 -16.15
N LYS A 17 12.13 20.25 -15.35
CA LYS A 17 12.83 19.88 -14.10
C LYS A 17 13.49 18.49 -14.19
N ALA A 18 13.87 18.06 -15.39
CA ALA A 18 14.43 16.72 -15.68
C ALA A 18 15.68 16.35 -14.87
N ASP A 19 16.45 17.32 -14.41
CA ASP A 19 17.65 17.07 -13.59
C ASP A 19 17.34 16.83 -12.11
N PHE A 20 16.15 17.11 -11.62
CA PHE A 20 15.76 16.94 -10.21
C PHE A 20 16.07 15.53 -9.71
N TYR A 21 15.53 14.51 -10.36
CA TYR A 21 15.73 13.13 -9.91
C TYR A 21 17.16 12.65 -10.03
N LYS A 22 17.89 13.12 -11.06
CA LYS A 22 19.30 12.81 -11.24
C LYS A 22 20.13 13.34 -10.07
N VAL A 23 19.97 14.62 -9.71
CA VAL A 23 20.67 15.28 -8.60
C VAL A 23 20.28 14.63 -7.27
N LEU A 24 18.97 14.40 -7.05
CA LEU A 24 18.48 13.76 -5.85
C LEU A 24 19.07 12.35 -5.66
N ARG A 25 19.06 11.54 -6.72
CA ARG A 25 19.62 10.19 -6.72
C ARG A 25 21.12 10.18 -6.43
N GLN A 26 21.85 11.15 -6.97
CA GLN A 26 23.28 11.33 -6.68
C GLN A 26 23.49 11.60 -5.19
N ARG A 27 22.78 12.58 -4.60
CA ARG A 27 22.88 12.96 -3.18
C ARG A 27 22.55 11.78 -2.26
N VAL A 28 21.51 11.02 -2.57
CA VAL A 28 21.15 9.82 -1.82
C VAL A 28 22.24 8.76 -1.90
N ASN A 29 22.82 8.52 -3.07
CA ASN A 29 23.93 7.56 -3.21
C ASN A 29 25.19 8.02 -2.45
N GLU A 30 25.52 9.30 -2.50
CA GLU A 30 26.63 9.90 -1.75
C GLU A 30 26.41 9.76 -0.23
N TYR A 31 25.17 9.95 0.27
CA TYR A 31 24.84 9.72 1.66
C TYR A 31 25.19 8.28 2.07
N PHE A 32 24.73 7.26 1.37
CA PHE A 32 25.04 5.86 1.71
C PHE A 32 26.52 5.53 1.62
N LYS A 33 27.22 6.10 0.63
CA LYS A 33 28.67 5.93 0.46
C LYS A 33 29.45 6.61 1.61
N LYS A 34 29.08 7.83 1.98
CA LYS A 34 29.71 8.59 3.07
C LYS A 34 29.51 7.94 4.42
N GLU A 35 28.27 7.51 4.74
CA GLU A 35 27.94 6.86 5.99
C GLU A 35 28.42 5.39 6.05
N LYS A 36 28.89 4.82 4.94
CA LYS A 36 29.32 3.41 4.81
C LYS A 36 28.25 2.41 5.29
N ILE A 37 26.97 2.69 5.04
CA ILE A 37 25.84 1.86 5.43
C ILE A 37 25.16 1.22 4.23
N SER A 38 24.50 0.10 4.46
CA SER A 38 23.67 -0.57 3.46
C SER A 38 22.34 0.18 3.28
N ARG A 39 21.79 0.18 2.07
CA ARG A 39 20.43 0.67 1.78
C ARG A 39 19.33 -0.33 2.20
N HIS A 40 19.70 -1.56 2.53
CA HIS A 40 18.78 -2.62 2.95
C HIS A 40 18.55 -2.61 4.46
N ALA A 41 17.84 -3.62 4.97
CA ALA A 41 17.54 -3.82 6.38
C ALA A 41 18.80 -3.77 7.26
N ASN A 42 18.64 -3.20 8.44
CA ASN A 42 19.61 -3.18 9.53
C ASN A 42 19.06 -3.92 10.76
N GLY A 43 19.81 -3.96 11.86
CA GLY A 43 19.37 -4.62 13.09
C GLY A 43 18.00 -4.13 13.62
N ASN A 44 17.67 -2.84 13.44
CA ASN A 44 16.37 -2.31 13.83
C ASN A 44 15.24 -2.94 12.98
N MET A 45 15.46 -3.13 11.68
CA MET A 45 14.47 -3.79 10.80
C MET A 45 14.28 -5.26 11.15
N VAL A 46 15.37 -5.98 11.49
CA VAL A 46 15.29 -7.38 11.93
C VAL A 46 14.50 -7.48 13.24
N PHE A 47 14.83 -6.64 14.22
CA PHE A 47 14.07 -6.56 15.48
C PHE A 47 12.59 -6.27 15.25
N LYS A 48 12.29 -5.29 14.39
CA LYS A 48 10.91 -4.97 13.98
C LYS A 48 10.20 -6.18 13.37
N THR A 49 10.87 -6.90 12.48
CA THR A 49 10.32 -8.11 11.86
C THR A 49 9.90 -9.14 12.90
N ILE A 50 10.78 -9.40 13.89
CA ILE A 50 10.47 -10.30 15.00
C ILE A 50 9.25 -9.79 15.79
N CYS A 51 9.25 -8.51 16.17
CA CYS A 51 8.13 -7.91 16.91
C CYS A 51 6.80 -8.00 16.15
N MET A 52 6.77 -7.67 14.85
CA MET A 52 5.55 -7.69 14.05
C MET A 52 5.04 -9.11 13.83
N LEU A 53 5.93 -10.07 13.55
CA LEU A 53 5.56 -11.48 13.44
C LEU A 53 5.08 -12.03 14.79
N SER A 54 5.73 -11.67 15.89
CA SER A 54 5.28 -12.07 17.24
C SER A 54 3.90 -11.46 17.55
N LEU A 55 3.67 -10.20 17.23
CA LEU A 55 2.37 -9.54 17.43
C LEU A 55 1.27 -10.18 16.59
N TYR A 56 1.61 -10.76 15.44
CA TYR A 56 0.67 -11.45 14.57
C TYR A 56 0.41 -12.89 15.01
N PHE A 57 1.47 -13.66 15.31
CA PHE A 57 1.33 -15.10 15.55
C PHE A 57 1.18 -15.48 17.02
N ALA A 58 1.76 -14.75 17.98
CA ALA A 58 1.66 -15.15 19.37
C ALA A 58 0.21 -15.10 19.92
N PRO A 59 -0.58 -14.03 19.69
CA PRO A 59 -1.99 -14.04 20.09
C PRO A 59 -2.77 -15.16 19.38
N PHE A 60 -2.47 -15.41 18.10
CA PHE A 60 -3.11 -16.46 17.33
C PHE A 60 -2.82 -17.85 17.93
N ILE A 61 -1.56 -18.15 18.31
CA ILE A 61 -1.19 -19.41 18.94
C ILE A 61 -1.88 -19.55 20.31
N LEU A 62 -1.92 -18.47 21.12
CA LEU A 62 -2.59 -18.48 22.42
C LEU A 62 -4.09 -18.83 22.28
N MET A 63 -4.75 -18.34 21.23
CA MET A 63 -6.17 -18.67 20.97
C MET A 63 -6.39 -20.16 20.62
N LEU A 64 -5.38 -20.84 20.08
CA LEU A 64 -5.49 -22.26 19.74
C LEU A 64 -5.19 -23.18 20.93
N THR A 65 -4.47 -22.67 21.95
CA THR A 65 -3.89 -23.51 23.01
C THR A 65 -4.46 -23.27 24.40
N LEU A 66 -5.10 -22.11 24.62
CA LEU A 66 -5.62 -21.74 25.94
C LEU A 66 -7.14 -21.76 25.95
N ASP A 67 -7.72 -22.29 27.02
CA ASP A 67 -9.16 -22.16 27.28
C ASP A 67 -9.42 -20.83 28.01
N LEU A 68 -9.97 -19.87 27.27
CA LEU A 68 -10.20 -18.50 27.72
C LEU A 68 -11.69 -18.14 27.61
N ASN A 69 -12.12 -17.11 28.32
CA ASN A 69 -13.46 -16.60 28.07
C ASN A 69 -13.56 -15.82 26.73
N ALA A 70 -14.76 -15.63 26.21
CA ALA A 70 -15.01 -15.05 24.89
C ALA A 70 -14.36 -13.66 24.68
N TRP A 71 -14.28 -12.83 25.73
CA TRP A 71 -13.68 -11.50 25.64
C TRP A 71 -12.17 -11.53 25.35
N TRP A 72 -11.45 -12.49 25.96
CA TRP A 72 -10.03 -12.68 25.70
C TRP A 72 -9.80 -13.18 24.26
N TYR A 73 -10.65 -14.09 23.76
CA TYR A 73 -10.56 -14.50 22.34
C TYR A 73 -10.73 -13.31 21.39
N ILE A 74 -11.77 -12.48 21.61
CA ILE A 74 -12.01 -11.29 20.78
C ILE A 74 -10.83 -10.31 20.86
N LEU A 75 -10.27 -10.09 22.05
CA LEU A 75 -9.08 -9.24 22.22
C LEU A 75 -7.87 -9.81 21.47
N LEU A 76 -7.59 -11.10 21.56
CA LEU A 76 -6.47 -11.74 20.88
C LEU A 76 -6.63 -11.67 19.35
N TRP A 77 -7.84 -11.86 18.83
CA TRP A 77 -8.14 -11.63 17.41
C TRP A 77 -7.89 -10.16 17.00
N ALA A 78 -8.29 -9.21 17.83
CA ALA A 78 -8.03 -7.79 17.58
C ALA A 78 -6.53 -7.49 17.54
N VAL A 79 -5.76 -8.01 18.49
CA VAL A 79 -4.29 -7.87 18.53
C VAL A 79 -3.64 -8.54 17.31
N THR A 80 -4.13 -9.73 16.92
CA THR A 80 -3.70 -10.40 15.68
C THR A 80 -3.92 -9.52 14.46
N GLY A 81 -5.07 -8.81 14.38
CA GLY A 81 -5.36 -7.86 13.30
C GLY A 81 -4.37 -6.68 13.24
N VAL A 82 -3.98 -6.14 14.40
CA VAL A 82 -2.93 -5.11 14.50
C VAL A 82 -1.58 -5.67 14.05
N GLY A 83 -1.23 -6.89 14.48
CA GLY A 83 0.00 -7.55 14.03
C GLY A 83 0.01 -7.82 12.52
N MET A 84 -1.11 -8.29 11.98
CA MET A 84 -1.31 -8.51 10.54
C MET A 84 -1.07 -7.23 9.73
N ALA A 85 -1.63 -6.09 10.18
CA ALA A 85 -1.40 -4.80 9.55
C ALA A 85 0.07 -4.37 9.64
N GLY A 86 0.71 -4.52 10.80
CA GLY A 86 2.14 -4.19 10.99
C GLY A 86 3.06 -5.01 10.08
N VAL A 87 2.80 -6.32 9.92
CA VAL A 87 3.52 -7.17 8.95
C VAL A 87 3.29 -6.69 7.52
N GLY A 88 2.05 -6.33 7.18
CA GLY A 88 1.67 -5.79 5.88
C GLY A 88 2.41 -4.51 5.53
N LEU A 89 2.38 -3.52 6.44
CA LEU A 89 2.95 -2.19 6.23
C LEU A 89 4.49 -2.15 6.23
N SER A 90 5.15 -3.09 6.91
CA SER A 90 6.60 -3.00 7.11
C SER A 90 7.37 -4.18 6.52
N VAL A 91 7.05 -5.40 6.92
CA VAL A 91 7.92 -6.57 6.67
C VAL A 91 7.81 -7.05 5.21
N MET A 92 6.59 -7.41 4.79
CA MET A 92 6.36 -7.92 3.43
C MET A 92 6.47 -6.81 2.40
N HIS A 93 6.15 -5.57 2.78
CA HIS A 93 6.18 -4.40 1.91
C HIS A 93 7.60 -4.14 1.40
N ASP A 94 8.58 -3.91 2.30
CA ASP A 94 9.99 -3.73 1.91
C ASP A 94 10.54 -4.94 1.14
N ALA A 95 10.14 -6.14 1.54
CA ALA A 95 10.63 -7.35 0.87
C ALA A 95 10.13 -7.46 -0.58
N ASN A 96 8.84 -7.13 -0.84
CA ASN A 96 8.29 -7.14 -2.18
C ASN A 96 8.81 -5.98 -3.07
N HIS A 97 9.33 -4.91 -2.47
CA HIS A 97 10.11 -3.88 -3.16
C HIS A 97 11.59 -4.25 -3.39
N GLY A 98 12.04 -5.40 -2.88
CA GLY A 98 13.47 -5.76 -2.92
C GLY A 98 14.35 -4.94 -1.97
N ALA A 99 13.74 -4.17 -1.06
CA ALA A 99 14.43 -3.26 -0.15
C ALA A 99 14.90 -3.94 1.14
N TYR A 100 14.35 -5.09 1.51
CA TYR A 100 14.68 -5.78 2.75
C TYR A 100 16.10 -6.35 2.75
N SER A 101 16.52 -7.01 1.67
CA SER A 101 17.82 -7.69 1.60
C SER A 101 18.50 -7.51 0.24
N LYS A 102 19.84 -7.62 0.22
CA LYS A 102 20.59 -7.76 -1.03
C LYS A 102 20.28 -9.06 -1.77
N SER A 103 19.86 -10.12 -1.05
CA SER A 103 19.53 -11.42 -1.62
C SER A 103 18.09 -11.42 -2.16
N PRO A 104 17.89 -11.64 -3.48
CA PRO A 104 16.55 -11.79 -4.05
C PRO A 104 15.75 -12.95 -3.43
N LEU A 105 16.44 -14.03 -3.02
CA LEU A 105 15.80 -15.18 -2.38
C LEU A 105 15.20 -14.79 -1.01
N VAL A 106 15.94 -14.03 -0.19
CA VAL A 106 15.46 -13.56 1.11
C VAL A 106 14.24 -12.65 0.91
N ASN A 107 14.30 -11.71 -0.01
CA ASN A 107 13.16 -10.84 -0.35
C ASN A 107 11.95 -11.65 -0.81
N LYS A 108 12.16 -12.67 -1.64
CA LYS A 108 11.08 -13.56 -2.11
C LYS A 108 10.42 -14.33 -0.96
N ILE A 109 11.23 -14.89 -0.04
CA ILE A 109 10.71 -15.65 1.12
C ILE A 109 9.93 -14.73 2.05
N ILE A 110 10.51 -13.60 2.44
CA ILE A 110 9.86 -12.64 3.34
C ILE A 110 8.62 -12.00 2.66
N GLY A 111 8.71 -11.67 1.38
CA GLY A 111 7.58 -11.12 0.60
C GLY A 111 6.38 -12.07 0.52
N LYS A 112 6.63 -13.40 0.53
CA LYS A 112 5.58 -14.42 0.54
C LYS A 112 4.78 -14.48 1.86
N VAL A 113 5.23 -13.82 2.91
CA VAL A 113 4.41 -13.68 4.14
C VAL A 113 3.06 -13.01 3.81
N LEU A 114 2.96 -12.28 2.71
CA LEU A 114 1.69 -11.75 2.19
C LEU A 114 0.60 -12.84 2.00
N VAL A 115 0.99 -14.08 1.72
CA VAL A 115 0.05 -15.21 1.64
C VAL A 115 -0.69 -15.40 2.97
N LEU A 116 0.01 -15.21 4.08
CA LEU A 116 -0.55 -15.30 5.43
C LEU A 116 -1.34 -14.03 5.84
N LEU A 117 -1.39 -13.01 4.98
CA LEU A 117 -2.28 -11.86 5.09
C LEU A 117 -3.52 -12.00 4.15
N GLY A 118 -3.65 -13.14 3.49
CA GLY A 118 -4.75 -13.43 2.57
C GLY A 118 -4.57 -12.85 1.17
N GLY A 119 -3.39 -12.32 0.81
CA GLY A 119 -3.08 -11.75 -0.51
C GLY A 119 -2.24 -12.67 -1.41
N ASN A 120 -2.02 -12.24 -2.66
CA ASN A 120 -1.12 -12.88 -3.61
C ASN A 120 0.05 -11.96 -3.95
N ASP A 121 1.28 -12.45 -3.76
CA ASP A 121 2.51 -11.65 -3.91
C ASP A 121 2.76 -11.18 -5.34
N ALA A 122 2.39 -11.96 -6.35
CA ALA A 122 2.56 -11.56 -7.74
C ALA A 122 1.56 -10.45 -8.13
N ASN A 123 0.28 -10.58 -7.73
CA ASN A 123 -0.70 -9.51 -7.92
C ASN A 123 -0.28 -8.22 -7.21
N TRP A 124 0.19 -8.35 -5.96
CA TRP A 124 0.63 -7.19 -5.19
C TRP A 124 1.79 -6.46 -5.88
N ARG A 125 2.80 -7.20 -6.39
CA ARG A 125 3.91 -6.58 -7.12
C ARG A 125 3.46 -5.90 -8.42
N ILE A 126 2.50 -6.47 -9.15
CA ILE A 126 1.93 -5.80 -10.33
C ILE A 126 1.16 -4.55 -9.92
N GLN A 127 0.24 -4.68 -8.96
CA GLN A 127 -0.57 -3.57 -8.49
C GLN A 127 0.29 -2.43 -7.96
N HIS A 128 1.18 -2.74 -7.01
CA HIS A 128 1.89 -1.74 -6.24
C HIS A 128 3.19 -1.28 -6.91
N ASN A 129 4.08 -2.21 -7.30
CA ASN A 129 5.38 -1.82 -7.86
C ASN A 129 5.29 -1.35 -9.31
N VAL A 130 4.40 -2.00 -10.14
CA VAL A 130 4.33 -1.67 -11.56
C VAL A 130 3.30 -0.57 -11.81
N LEU A 131 2.08 -0.70 -11.30
CA LEU A 131 1.02 0.26 -11.61
C LEU A 131 1.06 1.47 -10.69
N HIS A 132 1.00 1.29 -9.37
CA HIS A 132 0.92 2.40 -8.43
C HIS A 132 2.19 3.27 -8.44
N HIS A 133 3.38 2.70 -8.27
CA HIS A 133 4.63 3.47 -8.24
C HIS A 133 5.02 4.10 -9.57
N THR A 134 4.56 3.54 -10.70
CA THR A 134 4.81 4.18 -12.00
C THR A 134 3.78 5.26 -12.28
N TYR A 135 2.51 4.99 -11.99
CA TYR A 135 1.37 5.79 -12.44
C TYR A 135 0.54 6.34 -11.27
N THR A 136 1.19 6.79 -10.20
CA THR A 136 0.53 7.32 -9.00
C THR A 136 -0.51 8.39 -9.36
N ASN A 137 -1.74 8.18 -8.94
CA ASN A 137 -2.93 9.01 -9.20
C ASN A 137 -3.34 9.13 -10.69
N VAL A 138 -2.71 8.40 -11.60
CA VAL A 138 -3.14 8.36 -13.01
C VAL A 138 -4.42 7.53 -13.13
N ASN A 139 -5.46 8.15 -13.66
CA ASN A 139 -6.78 7.51 -13.76
C ASN A 139 -6.72 6.22 -14.62
N ASN A 140 -7.40 5.15 -14.17
CA ASN A 140 -7.41 3.83 -14.77
C ASN A 140 -6.07 3.06 -14.76
N MET A 141 -4.99 3.65 -14.24
CA MET A 141 -3.69 3.00 -14.12
C MET A 141 -3.35 2.65 -12.67
N ASP A 142 -3.56 3.57 -11.74
CA ASP A 142 -3.33 3.37 -10.33
C ASP A 142 -4.48 2.62 -9.67
N GLU A 143 -4.26 1.32 -9.39
CA GLU A 143 -5.27 0.47 -8.73
C GLU A 143 -5.28 0.59 -7.20
N ASP A 144 -4.26 1.19 -6.60
CA ASP A 144 -4.21 1.37 -5.15
C ASP A 144 -5.17 2.48 -4.67
N ILE A 145 -5.50 3.42 -5.58
CA ILE A 145 -6.52 4.45 -5.35
C ILE A 145 -7.77 4.30 -6.22
N ALA A 146 -8.01 3.10 -6.77
CA ALA A 146 -9.18 2.80 -7.60
C ALA A 146 -10.18 1.88 -6.88
N PRO A 147 -10.92 2.39 -5.89
CA PRO A 147 -11.99 1.62 -5.26
C PRO A 147 -13.13 1.36 -6.26
N PRO A 148 -14.05 0.42 -5.96
CA PRO A 148 -15.25 0.25 -6.76
C PRO A 148 -16.00 1.58 -6.94
N PRO A 149 -16.14 2.11 -8.17
CA PRO A 149 -16.58 3.49 -8.42
C PRO A 149 -18.06 3.74 -8.07
N PHE A 150 -18.82 2.68 -7.81
CA PHE A 150 -20.20 2.77 -7.31
C PHE A 150 -20.28 2.93 -5.77
N ILE A 151 -19.15 2.76 -5.05
CA ILE A 151 -19.07 2.93 -3.58
C ILE A 151 -18.27 4.17 -3.23
N LEU A 152 -17.05 4.33 -3.77
CA LEU A 152 -16.13 5.41 -3.45
C LEU A 152 -15.60 6.09 -4.70
N ARG A 153 -15.38 7.39 -4.61
CA ARG A 153 -14.80 8.23 -5.67
C ARG A 153 -13.53 8.89 -5.15
N PHE A 154 -12.36 8.43 -5.58
CA PHE A 154 -11.05 8.95 -5.16
C PHE A 154 -10.39 9.83 -6.21
N SER A 155 -10.95 9.90 -7.42
CA SER A 155 -10.43 10.72 -8.51
C SER A 155 -11.52 11.67 -9.03
N PRO A 156 -11.18 12.91 -9.39
CA PRO A 156 -12.12 13.84 -10.04
C PRO A 156 -12.57 13.35 -11.42
N HIS A 157 -11.81 12.47 -12.06
CA HIS A 157 -12.14 11.89 -13.37
C HIS A 157 -13.17 10.74 -13.29
N THR A 158 -13.38 10.17 -12.11
CA THR A 158 -14.43 9.16 -11.88
C THR A 158 -15.79 9.85 -11.82
N LYS A 159 -16.81 9.26 -12.49
CA LYS A 159 -18.20 9.79 -12.48
C LYS A 159 -18.72 9.89 -11.05
N ARG A 160 -19.21 11.10 -10.68
CA ARG A 160 -19.86 11.32 -9.38
C ARG A 160 -21.26 10.73 -9.36
N LEU A 161 -21.56 9.94 -8.32
CA LEU A 161 -22.88 9.37 -8.03
C LEU A 161 -23.46 10.01 -6.77
N LYS A 162 -24.79 9.95 -6.60
CA LYS A 162 -25.48 10.52 -5.42
C LYS A 162 -24.97 9.97 -4.09
N ILE A 163 -24.57 8.69 -4.04
CA ILE A 163 -24.03 8.05 -2.84
C ILE A 163 -22.72 8.69 -2.37
N HIS A 164 -21.87 9.16 -3.30
CA HIS A 164 -20.57 9.74 -2.97
C HIS A 164 -20.67 10.99 -2.08
N ARG A 165 -21.85 11.65 -2.03
CA ARG A 165 -22.10 12.79 -1.15
C ARG A 165 -21.73 12.51 0.31
N PHE A 166 -21.89 11.27 0.75
CA PHE A 166 -21.63 10.85 2.13
C PHE A 166 -20.36 10.02 2.29
N GLN A 167 -19.55 9.87 1.24
CA GLN A 167 -18.37 9.00 1.28
C GLN A 167 -17.34 9.39 2.34
N HIS A 168 -17.25 10.65 2.71
CA HIS A 168 -16.39 11.14 3.79
C HIS A 168 -16.76 10.58 5.18
N ILE A 169 -17.94 9.99 5.33
CA ILE A 169 -18.41 9.31 6.54
C ILE A 169 -18.14 7.79 6.42
N TYR A 170 -18.67 7.17 5.38
CA TYR A 170 -18.69 5.71 5.28
C TYR A 170 -17.40 5.11 4.70
N ALA A 171 -16.52 5.89 4.09
CA ALA A 171 -15.28 5.36 3.50
C ALA A 171 -14.44 4.55 4.50
N TYR A 172 -14.37 5.02 5.73
CA TYR A 172 -13.62 4.37 6.81
C TYR A 172 -14.14 2.96 7.15
N PHE A 173 -15.45 2.74 7.05
CA PHE A 173 -16.01 1.40 7.17
C PHE A 173 -15.53 0.49 6.02
N PHE A 174 -15.56 0.99 4.78
CA PHE A 174 -15.11 0.22 3.63
C PHE A 174 -13.60 -0.05 3.63
N TYR A 175 -12.79 0.80 4.26
CA TYR A 175 -11.38 0.49 4.50
C TYR A 175 -11.21 -0.77 5.35
N GLY A 176 -12.04 -0.95 6.37
CA GLY A 176 -12.06 -2.17 7.17
C GLY A 176 -12.38 -3.45 6.38
N LEU A 177 -13.09 -3.33 5.25
CA LEU A 177 -13.42 -4.48 4.40
C LEU A 177 -12.34 -4.82 3.37
N MET A 178 -11.29 -4.01 3.24
CA MET A 178 -10.28 -4.15 2.19
C MET A 178 -9.59 -5.52 2.18
N THR A 179 -9.17 -6.01 3.33
CA THR A 179 -8.46 -7.29 3.43
C THR A 179 -9.38 -8.50 3.23
N ILE A 180 -10.63 -8.43 3.66
CA ILE A 180 -11.60 -9.49 3.38
C ILE A 180 -11.94 -9.55 1.89
N MET A 181 -12.08 -8.40 1.23
CA MET A 181 -12.24 -8.34 -0.23
C MET A 181 -11.01 -8.88 -0.96
N TRP A 182 -9.82 -8.62 -0.43
CA TRP A 182 -8.58 -9.18 -0.94
C TRP A 182 -8.58 -10.71 -0.86
N PHE A 183 -8.97 -11.25 0.28
CA PHE A 183 -9.09 -12.70 0.47
C PHE A 183 -10.14 -13.33 -0.46
N VAL A 184 -11.31 -12.71 -0.61
CA VAL A 184 -12.46 -13.33 -1.30
C VAL A 184 -12.42 -13.14 -2.82
N SER A 185 -12.17 -11.93 -3.34
CA SER A 185 -12.47 -11.62 -4.75
C SER A 185 -11.40 -10.83 -5.50
N LYS A 186 -10.72 -9.88 -4.82
CA LYS A 186 -9.85 -8.90 -5.50
C LYS A 186 -8.76 -9.55 -6.33
N ASP A 187 -8.05 -10.55 -5.80
CA ASP A 187 -6.95 -11.21 -6.52
C ASP A 187 -7.39 -11.88 -7.82
N TYR A 188 -8.62 -12.42 -7.89
CA TYR A 188 -9.15 -13.04 -9.12
C TYR A 188 -9.49 -11.99 -10.19
N GLN A 189 -10.08 -10.87 -9.78
CA GLN A 189 -10.39 -9.75 -10.67
C GLN A 189 -9.10 -9.16 -11.24
N GLN A 190 -8.10 -8.98 -10.40
CA GLN A 190 -6.77 -8.50 -10.77
C GLN A 190 -6.05 -9.45 -11.72
N ALA A 191 -6.07 -10.75 -11.45
CA ALA A 191 -5.44 -11.74 -12.33
C ALA A 191 -5.98 -11.70 -13.75
N LYS A 192 -7.31 -11.54 -13.90
CA LYS A 192 -7.95 -11.37 -15.21
C LYS A 192 -7.45 -10.10 -15.89
N ARG A 193 -7.53 -8.96 -15.22
CA ARG A 193 -7.10 -7.66 -15.75
C ARG A 193 -5.61 -7.65 -16.11
N TYR A 194 -4.75 -8.15 -15.23
CA TYR A 194 -3.31 -8.19 -15.48
C TYR A 194 -2.93 -9.15 -16.62
N HIS A 195 -3.73 -10.19 -16.84
CA HIS A 195 -3.56 -11.03 -18.00
C HIS A 195 -3.90 -10.29 -19.30
N GLU A 196 -5.01 -9.54 -19.32
CA GLU A 196 -5.42 -8.72 -20.46
C GLU A 196 -4.42 -7.61 -20.77
N MET A 197 -3.68 -7.11 -19.74
CA MET A 197 -2.61 -6.13 -19.86
C MET A 197 -1.22 -6.75 -20.12
N ASP A 198 -1.10 -8.07 -20.30
CA ASP A 198 0.17 -8.83 -20.41
C ASP A 198 1.14 -8.70 -19.19
N LEU A 199 0.67 -8.15 -18.07
CA LEU A 199 1.50 -7.91 -16.88
C LEU A 199 1.82 -9.20 -16.10
N VAL A 200 1.01 -10.25 -16.19
CA VAL A 200 1.28 -11.55 -15.54
C VAL A 200 2.60 -12.15 -16.04
N LYS A 201 2.95 -11.95 -17.31
CA LYS A 201 4.20 -12.42 -17.91
C LYS A 201 5.44 -11.75 -17.28
N THR A 202 5.33 -10.50 -16.82
CA THR A 202 6.44 -9.78 -16.16
C THR A 202 6.87 -10.45 -14.85
N GLN A 203 5.98 -11.26 -14.25
CA GLN A 203 6.26 -12.04 -13.05
C GLN A 203 6.81 -13.46 -13.37
N GLY A 204 7.10 -13.76 -14.63
CA GLY A 204 7.52 -15.08 -15.08
C GLY A 204 6.44 -16.15 -14.95
N LEU A 205 5.16 -15.77 -15.01
CA LEU A 205 4.02 -16.65 -14.81
C LEU A 205 3.14 -16.74 -16.09
N THR A 206 2.59 -17.92 -16.31
CA THR A 206 1.42 -18.08 -17.18
C THR A 206 0.15 -17.83 -16.41
N ILE A 207 -0.95 -17.44 -17.09
CA ILE A 207 -2.24 -17.20 -16.41
C ILE A 207 -2.72 -18.44 -15.64
N ARG A 208 -2.56 -19.64 -16.18
CA ARG A 208 -2.96 -20.89 -15.49
C ARG A 208 -2.20 -21.08 -14.18
N LYS A 209 -0.86 -20.90 -14.21
CA LYS A 209 0.00 -20.99 -13.02
C LYS A 209 -0.32 -19.89 -12.02
N HIS A 210 -0.65 -18.70 -12.52
CA HIS A 210 -1.01 -17.56 -11.67
C HIS A 210 -2.31 -17.82 -10.90
N ILE A 211 -3.38 -18.25 -11.60
CA ILE A 211 -4.66 -18.62 -10.96
C ILE A 211 -4.46 -19.77 -9.97
N PHE A 212 -3.70 -20.80 -10.35
CA PHE A 212 -3.36 -21.91 -9.42
C PHE A 212 -2.70 -21.39 -8.14
N ASN A 213 -1.71 -20.49 -8.27
CA ASN A 213 -1.04 -19.90 -7.11
C ASN A 213 -2.02 -19.09 -6.24
N ILE A 214 -2.93 -18.32 -6.84
CA ILE A 214 -3.95 -17.58 -6.09
C ILE A 214 -4.83 -18.54 -5.29
N VAL A 215 -5.39 -19.55 -5.93
CA VAL A 215 -6.24 -20.55 -5.26
C VAL A 215 -5.48 -21.24 -4.14
N PHE A 216 -4.27 -21.70 -4.40
CA PHE A 216 -3.43 -22.38 -3.42
C PHE A 216 -3.12 -21.49 -2.21
N ASN A 217 -2.77 -20.21 -2.45
CA ASN A 217 -2.53 -19.24 -1.39
C ASN A 217 -3.78 -18.99 -0.53
N LYS A 218 -4.96 -18.88 -1.17
CA LYS A 218 -6.24 -18.71 -0.44
C LYS A 218 -6.57 -19.94 0.40
N LEU A 219 -6.29 -21.15 -0.11
CA LEU A 219 -6.50 -22.39 0.64
C LEU A 219 -5.57 -22.46 1.85
N ILE A 220 -4.28 -22.09 1.72
CA ILE A 220 -3.36 -22.01 2.86
C ILE A 220 -3.89 -21.01 3.89
N TYR A 221 -4.27 -19.83 3.46
CA TYR A 221 -4.79 -18.80 4.36
C TYR A 221 -6.06 -19.25 5.08
N ALA A 222 -7.03 -19.79 4.34
CA ALA A 222 -8.27 -20.32 4.90
C ALA A 222 -8.01 -21.49 5.88
N PHE A 223 -7.09 -22.37 5.54
CA PHE A 223 -6.71 -23.46 6.45
C PHE A 223 -6.14 -22.93 7.76
N VAL A 224 -5.17 -22.02 7.69
CA VAL A 224 -4.49 -21.48 8.90
C VAL A 224 -5.45 -20.62 9.73
N PHE A 225 -6.17 -19.67 9.14
CA PHE A 225 -6.91 -18.65 9.90
C PHE A 225 -8.41 -18.91 10.05
N LEU A 226 -8.94 -19.94 9.37
CA LEU A 226 -10.32 -20.40 9.56
C LEU A 226 -10.36 -21.86 10.04
N ALA A 227 -9.86 -22.83 9.26
CA ALA A 227 -10.03 -24.24 9.60
C ALA A 227 -9.34 -24.62 10.91
N LEU A 228 -8.08 -24.22 11.12
CA LEU A 228 -7.38 -24.51 12.38
C LEU A 228 -8.06 -23.92 13.61
N PRO A 229 -8.49 -22.63 13.65
CA PRO A 229 -9.23 -22.10 14.78
C PRO A 229 -10.57 -22.78 15.04
N PHE A 230 -11.31 -23.14 13.99
CA PHE A 230 -12.56 -23.90 14.17
C PHE A 230 -12.34 -25.30 14.70
N TRP A 231 -11.19 -25.90 14.43
CA TRP A 231 -10.87 -27.27 14.86
C TRP A 231 -10.19 -27.33 16.22
N LEU A 232 -9.27 -26.42 16.51
CA LEU A 232 -8.37 -26.50 17.67
C LEU A 232 -8.75 -25.53 18.82
N SER A 233 -9.41 -24.40 18.51
CA SER A 233 -9.73 -23.43 19.54
C SER A 233 -10.87 -23.94 20.44
N PRO A 234 -10.75 -23.85 21.78
CA PRO A 234 -11.85 -24.12 22.70
C PRO A 234 -13.03 -23.13 22.57
N ALA A 235 -12.85 -22.00 21.88
CA ALA A 235 -13.91 -21.01 21.69
C ALA A 235 -15.07 -21.56 20.86
N SER A 236 -16.28 -21.08 21.13
CA SER A 236 -17.45 -21.39 20.30
C SER A 236 -17.25 -20.87 18.87
N TRP A 237 -17.82 -21.59 17.88
CA TRP A 237 -17.66 -21.30 16.47
C TRP A 237 -17.98 -19.84 16.09
N TYR A 238 -19.01 -19.25 16.70
CA TYR A 238 -19.42 -17.86 16.42
C TYR A 238 -18.41 -16.84 16.97
N VAL A 239 -17.78 -17.10 18.13
CA VAL A 239 -16.69 -16.25 18.65
C VAL A 239 -15.48 -16.30 17.71
N THR A 240 -15.14 -17.47 17.22
CA THR A 240 -14.05 -17.67 16.24
C THR A 240 -14.34 -16.92 14.94
N LEU A 241 -15.57 -17.04 14.40
CA LEU A 241 -15.96 -16.35 13.17
C LEU A 241 -15.96 -14.82 13.35
N LEU A 242 -16.58 -14.32 14.43
CA LEU A 242 -16.61 -12.88 14.71
C LEU A 242 -15.20 -12.34 14.95
N GLY A 243 -14.36 -13.08 15.65
CA GLY A 243 -12.95 -12.72 15.86
C GLY A 243 -12.16 -12.64 14.57
N PHE A 244 -12.30 -13.63 13.67
CA PHE A 244 -11.69 -13.60 12.35
C PHE A 244 -12.14 -12.37 11.54
N LEU A 245 -13.45 -12.07 11.53
CA LEU A 245 -13.96 -10.88 10.82
C LEU A 245 -13.43 -9.58 11.45
N LEU A 246 -13.32 -9.53 12.78
CA LEU A 246 -12.74 -8.39 13.50
C LEU A 246 -11.25 -8.20 13.16
N MET A 247 -10.47 -9.28 13.13
CA MET A 247 -9.07 -9.26 12.70
C MET A 247 -8.93 -8.67 11.31
N GLN A 248 -9.74 -9.14 10.37
CA GLN A 248 -9.75 -8.64 8.99
C GLN A 248 -10.11 -7.15 8.94
N PHE A 249 -11.17 -6.77 9.67
CA PHE A 249 -11.63 -5.38 9.70
C PHE A 249 -10.56 -4.43 10.28
N ILE A 250 -9.91 -4.81 11.38
CA ILE A 250 -8.85 -4.02 12.01
C ILE A 250 -7.67 -3.88 11.04
N CYS A 251 -7.24 -4.97 10.43
CA CYS A 251 -6.14 -4.94 9.48
C CYS A 251 -6.47 -4.03 8.28
N GLY A 252 -7.61 -4.26 7.62
CA GLY A 252 -8.03 -3.45 6.48
C GLY A 252 -8.18 -1.97 6.83
N PHE A 253 -8.77 -1.66 7.98
CA PHE A 253 -8.92 -0.29 8.47
C PHE A 253 -7.56 0.39 8.66
N ILE A 254 -6.61 -0.26 9.36
CA ILE A 254 -5.27 0.29 9.57
C ILE A 254 -4.57 0.52 8.22
N LEU A 255 -4.58 -0.46 7.31
CA LEU A 255 -3.97 -0.31 6.00
C LEU A 255 -4.57 0.88 5.24
N GLY A 256 -5.90 1.00 5.21
CA GLY A 256 -6.60 2.07 4.50
C GLY A 256 -6.30 3.46 5.05
N ILE A 257 -6.36 3.66 6.38
CA ILE A 257 -6.12 4.97 6.99
C ILE A 257 -4.63 5.40 6.96
N ILE A 258 -3.70 4.48 6.72
CA ILE A 258 -2.29 4.82 6.55
C ILE A 258 -1.99 5.15 5.08
N PHE A 259 -2.56 4.39 4.15
CA PHE A 259 -2.27 4.51 2.73
C PHE A 259 -3.02 5.68 2.06
N GLN A 260 -4.34 5.76 2.23
CA GLN A 260 -5.17 6.71 1.50
C GLN A 260 -4.85 8.20 1.77
N PRO A 261 -4.53 8.64 3.02
CA PRO A 261 -4.18 10.03 3.28
C PRO A 261 -2.85 10.49 2.66
N ALA A 262 -2.07 9.57 2.11
CA ALA A 262 -0.85 9.93 1.38
C ALA A 262 -1.13 10.35 -0.07
N HIS A 263 -2.24 9.93 -0.66
CA HIS A 263 -2.54 10.07 -2.09
C HIS A 263 -3.84 10.81 -2.39
N VAL A 264 -4.84 10.70 -1.52
CA VAL A 264 -6.17 11.29 -1.72
C VAL A 264 -6.36 12.44 -0.74
N VAL A 265 -5.67 13.55 -1.02
CA VAL A 265 -5.69 14.78 -0.22
C VAL A 265 -5.78 16.00 -1.14
N PRO A 266 -6.17 17.19 -0.65
CA PRO A 266 -6.36 18.38 -1.51
C PRO A 266 -5.10 18.85 -2.26
N THR A 267 -3.91 18.46 -1.77
CA THR A 267 -2.63 18.79 -2.41
C THR A 267 -2.23 17.83 -3.53
N SER A 268 -2.91 16.69 -3.65
CA SER A 268 -2.61 15.69 -4.67
C SER A 268 -3.21 16.09 -6.02
N THR A 269 -2.49 15.75 -7.10
CA THR A 269 -2.96 15.94 -8.47
C THR A 269 -3.41 14.62 -9.07
N TYR A 270 -4.12 14.71 -10.19
CA TYR A 270 -4.68 13.54 -10.87
C TYR A 270 -4.39 13.68 -12.37
N PRO A 271 -3.14 13.37 -12.80
CA PRO A 271 -2.76 13.56 -14.19
C PRO A 271 -3.54 12.63 -15.12
N LEU A 272 -3.82 13.13 -16.32
CA LEU A 272 -4.35 12.34 -17.42
C LEU A 272 -3.34 12.32 -18.55
N PRO A 273 -3.11 11.16 -19.19
CA PRO A 273 -2.37 11.12 -20.43
C PRO A 273 -3.16 11.84 -21.55
N ASP A 274 -2.44 12.44 -22.46
CA ASP A 274 -3.02 13.02 -23.67
C ASP A 274 -3.47 11.95 -24.69
N ALA A 275 -3.84 12.36 -25.89
CA ALA A 275 -4.31 11.45 -26.93
C ALA A 275 -3.22 10.50 -27.46
N THR A 276 -1.94 10.83 -27.23
CA THR A 276 -0.77 9.98 -27.60
C THR A 276 -0.35 9.04 -26.47
N GLY A 277 -0.92 9.21 -25.28
CA GLY A 277 -0.58 8.45 -24.07
C GLY A 277 0.51 9.11 -23.22
N ASP A 278 0.87 10.37 -23.52
CA ASP A 278 1.93 11.09 -22.83
C ASP A 278 1.37 11.92 -21.66
N ILE A 279 2.12 11.94 -20.56
CA ILE A 279 1.93 12.85 -19.42
C ILE A 279 3.07 13.88 -19.48
N GLU A 280 2.70 15.16 -19.61
CA GLU A 280 3.66 16.26 -19.70
C GLU A 280 4.26 16.62 -18.34
N ALA A 281 4.98 15.66 -17.75
CA ALA A 281 5.71 15.80 -16.48
C ALA A 281 6.84 14.79 -16.37
N ASP A 282 7.91 15.16 -15.65
CA ASP A 282 8.90 14.18 -15.19
C ASP A 282 8.26 13.23 -14.17
N TRP A 283 8.54 11.92 -14.28
CA TRP A 283 8.00 10.93 -13.33
C TRP A 283 8.26 11.30 -11.86
N ALA A 284 9.48 11.68 -11.50
CA ALA A 284 9.81 12.01 -10.11
C ALA A 284 9.11 13.29 -9.62
N VAL A 285 8.93 14.27 -10.50
CA VAL A 285 8.17 15.48 -10.20
C VAL A 285 6.70 15.13 -9.98
N SER A 286 6.12 14.26 -10.83
CA SER A 286 4.75 13.76 -10.65
C SER A 286 4.58 13.03 -9.32
N GLN A 287 5.57 12.22 -8.88
CA GLN A 287 5.54 11.58 -7.57
C GLN A 287 5.47 12.62 -6.42
N MET A 288 6.22 13.72 -6.52
CA MET A 288 6.23 14.80 -5.52
C MET A 288 4.88 15.52 -5.40
N TYR A 289 4.14 15.66 -6.49
CA TYR A 289 2.81 16.27 -6.52
C TYR A 289 1.70 15.32 -6.06
N ASN A 290 1.90 14.00 -6.23
CA ASN A 290 0.87 12.98 -5.99
C ASN A 290 1.02 12.26 -4.65
N THR A 291 2.03 12.62 -3.86
CA THR A 291 2.29 12.02 -2.56
C THR A 291 2.45 13.06 -1.46
N ALA A 292 1.98 12.71 -0.27
CA ALA A 292 2.13 13.55 0.91
C ALA A 292 2.64 12.74 2.11
N ASN A 293 3.62 13.31 2.80
CA ASN A 293 4.11 12.79 4.07
C ASN A 293 3.21 13.23 5.23
N PHE A 294 3.27 12.49 6.34
CA PHE A 294 2.56 12.90 7.56
C PHE A 294 3.25 12.37 8.82
N ALA A 295 3.05 13.09 9.94
CA ALA A 295 3.52 12.70 11.27
C ALA A 295 5.01 12.29 11.35
N GLN A 296 5.88 12.89 10.55
CA GLN A 296 7.30 12.52 10.43
C GLN A 296 8.09 12.61 11.75
N LYS A 297 7.58 13.37 12.75
CA LYS A 297 8.20 13.49 14.08
C LYS A 297 7.81 12.35 15.02
N ALA A 298 6.75 11.60 14.74
CA ALA A 298 6.23 10.53 15.58
C ALA A 298 7.00 9.22 15.37
N LYS A 299 8.06 9.00 16.13
CA LYS A 299 9.02 7.89 15.94
C LYS A 299 8.38 6.51 16.06
N LEU A 300 7.59 6.27 17.12
CA LEU A 300 6.93 4.98 17.35
C LEU A 300 5.87 4.68 16.29
N PHE A 301 5.11 5.70 15.92
CA PHE A 301 4.15 5.60 14.81
C PHE A 301 4.86 5.22 13.51
N SER A 302 5.91 5.97 13.12
CA SER A 302 6.70 5.67 11.91
C SER A 302 7.31 4.27 11.95
N TRP A 303 7.72 3.81 13.14
CA TRP A 303 8.27 2.48 13.32
C TRP A 303 7.21 1.40 13.07
N TYR A 304 6.00 1.55 13.62
CA TYR A 304 4.91 0.60 13.44
C TYR A 304 4.42 0.55 11.98
N VAL A 305 4.19 1.72 11.37
CA VAL A 305 3.67 1.80 9.99
C VAL A 305 4.72 1.54 8.89
N GLY A 306 5.90 1.04 9.25
CA GLY A 306 6.94 0.72 8.26
C GLY A 306 7.45 1.92 7.47
N GLY A 307 7.47 3.12 8.09
CA GLY A 307 7.89 4.34 7.42
C GLY A 307 6.95 4.81 6.31
N LEU A 308 5.78 4.21 6.12
CA LEU A 308 4.80 4.60 5.09
C LEU A 308 4.15 5.98 5.33
N ASN A 309 4.48 6.62 6.43
CA ASN A 309 4.23 8.04 6.64
C ASN A 309 5.30 8.97 6.00
N TYR A 310 6.31 8.40 5.34
CA TYR A 310 7.29 9.04 4.48
C TYR A 310 7.04 8.62 3.02
N GLN A 311 5.83 8.89 2.52
CA GLN A 311 5.38 8.40 1.21
C GLN A 311 6.17 9.00 0.05
N VAL A 312 6.58 10.25 0.15
CA VAL A 312 7.43 10.90 -0.85
C VAL A 312 8.75 10.12 -1.04
N GLU A 313 9.41 9.79 0.07
CA GLU A 313 10.66 9.03 0.06
C GLU A 313 10.43 7.60 -0.43
N HIS A 314 9.30 7.00 -0.03
CA HIS A 314 8.90 5.67 -0.46
C HIS A 314 8.69 5.61 -1.99
N HIS A 315 7.96 6.56 -2.56
CA HIS A 315 7.70 6.61 -4.01
C HIS A 315 8.96 6.84 -4.82
N LEU A 316 9.85 7.74 -4.36
CA LEU A 316 11.09 8.05 -5.08
C LEU A 316 12.15 6.94 -4.94
N PHE A 317 12.16 6.21 -3.83
CA PHE A 317 13.18 5.21 -3.49
C PHE A 317 12.58 3.93 -2.90
N PRO A 318 11.65 3.24 -3.57
CA PRO A 318 11.00 2.05 -3.03
C PRO A 318 11.96 0.90 -2.78
N ASN A 319 13.12 0.88 -3.44
CA ASN A 319 14.18 -0.12 -3.29
C ASN A 319 15.16 0.16 -2.13
N ILE A 320 14.87 1.16 -1.30
CA ILE A 320 15.60 1.47 -0.08
C ILE A 320 14.73 1.12 1.13
N CYS A 321 15.27 0.35 2.08
CA CYS A 321 14.54 -0.03 3.28
C CYS A 321 14.07 1.21 4.06
N HIS A 322 12.82 1.20 4.49
CA HIS A 322 12.17 2.35 5.14
C HIS A 322 12.85 2.83 6.43
N VAL A 323 13.71 2.04 7.03
CA VAL A 323 14.50 2.47 8.21
C VAL A 323 15.40 3.68 7.91
N HIS A 324 15.65 3.96 6.63
CA HIS A 324 16.46 5.09 6.16
C HIS A 324 15.62 6.33 5.81
N TYR A 325 14.30 6.21 5.61
CA TYR A 325 13.45 7.30 5.07
C TYR A 325 13.53 8.59 5.89
N ARG A 326 13.61 8.50 7.21
CA ARG A 326 13.78 9.68 8.08
C ARG A 326 15.04 10.49 7.79
N LYS A 327 16.11 9.85 7.33
CA LYS A 327 17.34 10.54 6.93
C LYS A 327 17.23 11.06 5.50
N LEU A 328 16.66 10.24 4.60
CA LEU A 328 16.43 10.62 3.22
C LEU A 328 15.47 11.79 3.08
N SER A 329 14.47 11.92 3.95
CA SER A 329 13.50 13.01 3.90
C SER A 329 14.15 14.41 3.99
N LYS A 330 15.27 14.53 4.68
CA LYS A 330 16.05 15.78 4.74
C LYS A 330 16.70 16.10 3.39
N ILE A 331 17.23 15.07 2.72
CA ILE A 331 17.88 15.21 1.41
C ILE A 331 16.83 15.52 0.34
N VAL A 332 15.71 14.76 0.36
CA VAL A 332 14.59 14.96 -0.58
C VAL A 332 14.04 16.37 -0.45
N LYS A 333 13.73 16.80 0.78
CA LYS A 333 13.19 18.12 1.05
C LYS A 333 14.12 19.24 0.58
N ALA A 334 15.39 19.20 0.95
CA ALA A 334 16.36 20.22 0.56
C ALA A 334 16.56 20.28 -0.96
N THR A 335 16.56 19.11 -1.64
CA THR A 335 16.68 19.07 -3.11
C THR A 335 15.38 19.59 -3.77
N ALA A 336 14.21 19.26 -3.23
CA ALA A 336 12.93 19.77 -3.74
C ALA A 336 12.85 21.30 -3.63
N GLU A 337 13.27 21.88 -2.49
CA GLU A 337 13.33 23.33 -2.28
C GLU A 337 14.26 24.02 -3.30
N GLU A 338 15.42 23.44 -3.60
CA GLU A 338 16.37 23.96 -4.59
C GLU A 338 15.80 23.97 -6.02
N PHE A 339 14.97 22.97 -6.36
CA PHE A 339 14.33 22.86 -7.67
C PHE A 339 12.93 23.49 -7.72
N GLU A 340 12.51 24.19 -6.66
CA GLU A 340 11.18 24.79 -6.54
C GLU A 340 10.04 23.77 -6.79
N ILE A 341 10.20 22.55 -6.23
CA ILE A 341 9.21 21.48 -6.29
C ILE A 341 8.54 21.36 -4.91
N PRO A 342 7.21 21.30 -4.81
CA PRO A 342 6.53 21.20 -3.54
C PRO A 342 6.89 19.88 -2.81
N TYR A 343 7.07 19.99 -1.49
CA TYR A 343 7.25 18.85 -0.60
C TYR A 343 6.10 18.82 0.40
N HIS A 344 5.06 18.05 0.09
CA HIS A 344 3.84 18.00 0.89
C HIS A 344 4.05 17.19 2.17
N SER A 345 3.74 17.78 3.32
CA SER A 345 3.85 17.10 4.61
C SER A 345 2.87 17.66 5.65
N TYR A 346 2.05 16.79 6.20
CA TYR A 346 1.14 17.11 7.30
C TYR A 346 1.81 16.86 8.65
N LYS A 347 1.68 17.83 9.55
CA LYS A 347 2.37 17.84 10.84
C LYS A 347 2.03 16.64 11.72
N THR A 348 0.77 16.21 11.66
CA THR A 348 0.23 15.10 12.45
C THR A 348 -0.54 14.12 11.59
N PHE A 349 -0.70 12.89 12.07
CA PHE A 349 -1.54 11.89 11.42
C PHE A 349 -3.02 12.31 11.38
N ILE A 350 -3.52 12.84 12.49
CA ILE A 350 -4.91 13.36 12.54
C ILE A 350 -5.10 14.52 11.54
N GLY A 351 -4.07 15.36 11.35
CA GLY A 351 -4.10 16.40 10.32
C GLY A 351 -4.26 15.82 8.92
N ALA A 352 -3.48 14.79 8.58
CA ALA A 352 -3.59 14.09 7.29
C ALA A 352 -4.97 13.44 7.10
N LEU A 353 -5.51 12.79 8.14
CA LEU A 353 -6.86 12.21 8.10
C LEU A 353 -7.95 13.27 7.90
N LYS A 354 -7.83 14.45 8.52
CA LYS A 354 -8.77 15.56 8.31
C LYS A 354 -8.74 16.05 6.87
N GLU A 355 -7.55 16.21 6.28
CA GLU A 355 -7.41 16.62 4.88
C GLU A 355 -7.92 15.53 3.92
N HIS A 356 -7.66 14.26 4.23
CA HIS A 356 -8.24 13.15 3.49
C HIS A 356 -9.78 13.16 3.55
N THR A 357 -10.37 13.31 4.75
CA THR A 357 -11.82 13.42 4.93
C THR A 357 -12.39 14.60 4.15
N LYS A 358 -11.70 15.75 4.16
CA LYS A 358 -12.06 16.93 3.37
C LYS A 358 -12.04 16.63 1.87
N MET A 359 -10.98 15.95 1.38
CA MET A 359 -10.90 15.56 -0.02
C MET A 359 -12.02 14.60 -0.42
N LEU A 360 -12.37 13.63 0.43
CA LEU A 360 -13.52 12.75 0.20
C LEU A 360 -14.83 13.53 0.14
N TYR A 361 -15.02 14.52 1.02
CA TYR A 361 -16.19 15.38 0.98
C TYR A 361 -16.22 16.21 -0.33
N ASP A 362 -15.11 16.80 -0.70
CA ASP A 362 -15.00 17.64 -1.90
C ASP A 362 -15.25 16.80 -3.16
N LEU A 363 -14.64 15.64 -3.29
CA LEU A 363 -14.88 14.69 -4.39
C LEU A 363 -16.35 14.25 -4.48
N GLY A 364 -17.04 14.12 -3.35
CA GLY A 364 -18.46 13.71 -3.32
C GLY A 364 -19.44 14.83 -3.61
N ASN A 365 -19.08 16.10 -3.34
CA ASN A 365 -20.03 17.23 -3.31
C ASN A 365 -19.70 18.35 -4.31
N LYS A 366 -18.46 18.46 -4.79
CA LYS A 366 -17.99 19.55 -5.65
C LYS A 366 -17.54 19.05 -7.01
N ASP A 367 -17.59 19.91 -8.00
CA ASP A 367 -16.91 19.70 -9.27
C ASP A 367 -15.48 20.21 -9.11
N ILE A 368 -14.57 19.28 -8.85
CA ILE A 368 -13.16 19.59 -8.70
C ILE A 368 -12.54 19.57 -10.09
N ALA A 369 -12.03 20.73 -10.53
CA ALA A 369 -11.15 20.75 -11.70
C ALA A 369 -9.85 20.02 -11.34
N PRO A 370 -9.40 19.03 -12.15
CA PRO A 370 -8.10 18.43 -11.94
C PRO A 370 -7.04 19.52 -12.04
N ALA A 371 -6.14 19.57 -11.07
CA ALA A 371 -4.97 20.42 -11.18
C ALA A 371 -4.11 19.89 -12.34
N ILE A 372 -3.94 20.72 -13.36
CA ILE A 372 -3.03 20.48 -14.48
C ILE A 372 -1.72 21.16 -14.09
N HIS A 373 -0.62 20.45 -14.21
CA HIS A 373 0.74 20.98 -13.99
C HIS A 373 1.45 21.21 -15.28
#